data_942e79267d894bee8693efa4d4008097
#
_entry.id   942e79267d894bee8693efa4d4008097
#
_cell.length_a   1.000
_cell.length_b   1.000
_cell.length_c   1.000
_cell.angle_alpha   90.00
_cell.angle_beta   90.00
_cell.angle_gamma   90.00
#
_symmetry.space_group_name_H-M   'P 1'
#
loop_
_entity.id
_entity.type
_entity.pdbx_description
1 polymer ?
#
loop_
_entity_poly.entity_id
_entity_poly.type
_entity_poly.pdbx_seq_one_letter_code
_entity_poly.pdbx_strand_id
1 'polypeptide(L)'
;MNVQLNLRTCIILFFLFISTSSCRKQPDRALIISKLKNSAKLATVEYVVTKVISAKDKNWFAKDAYFFAETEAVIKAGIDLEKLKEEDIKIAGRKISITLPAVEIINFSYPAEGFQVIEKYSDEAAIFKWNSIDVVEKDDLYRQGEADIRSTINDLGIVKTAQTNTRLLLKKILTLSGFEEIYIDFKDSDKDMETPDKQLVKDIEELFSRNKN
;
A
#
# COMPACT_ATOMS: atom_id res chain seq x y z
N MET A 1 -10.27 -23.17 69.76
CA MET A 1 -11.51 -22.70 69.08
C MET A 1 -11.63 -23.50 67.76
N ASN A 2 -12.30 -24.70 67.85
CA ASN A 2 -12.42 -25.59 66.73
C ASN A 2 -13.61 -25.14 65.85
N VAL A 3 -13.31 -24.57 64.72
CA VAL A 3 -14.34 -24.24 63.71
C VAL A 3 -14.72 -25.58 63.03
N GLN A 4 -15.78 -26.20 63.51
CA GLN A 4 -16.46 -27.27 62.75
C GLN A 4 -17.10 -26.64 61.52
N LEU A 5 -16.37 -26.68 60.39
CA LEU A 5 -16.88 -26.22 59.11
C LEU A 5 -17.97 -27.23 58.67
N ASN A 6 -19.23 -26.91 58.85
CA ASN A 6 -20.36 -27.75 58.52
C ASN A 6 -20.28 -28.10 57.00
N LEU A 7 -20.42 -29.40 56.69
CA LEU A 7 -20.43 -29.94 55.30
C LEU A 7 -21.34 -29.11 54.38
N ARG A 8 -22.46 -28.61 54.88
CA ARG A 8 -23.38 -27.69 54.18
C ARG A 8 -22.75 -26.39 53.77
N THR A 9 -21.91 -25.78 54.61
CA THR A 9 -21.22 -24.54 54.34
C THR A 9 -20.12 -24.75 53.26
N CYS A 10 -19.42 -25.89 53.29
CA CYS A 10 -18.46 -26.28 52.24
C CYS A 10 -19.14 -26.48 50.87
N ILE A 11 -20.32 -27.08 50.85
CA ILE A 11 -21.10 -27.28 49.58
C ILE A 11 -21.56 -25.97 49.03
N ILE A 12 -22.03 -25.03 49.86
CA ILE A 12 -22.45 -23.68 49.42
C ILE A 12 -21.27 -22.90 48.88
N LEU A 13 -20.14 -22.91 49.53
CA LEU A 13 -18.90 -22.23 49.07
C LEU A 13 -18.38 -22.85 47.76
N PHE A 14 -18.47 -24.17 47.60
CA PHE A 14 -18.10 -24.83 46.34
C PHE A 14 -19.02 -24.48 45.18
N PHE A 15 -20.33 -24.34 45.41
CA PHE A 15 -21.29 -23.88 44.41
C PHE A 15 -21.12 -22.40 44.07
N LEU A 16 -20.74 -21.56 45.04
CA LEU A 16 -20.42 -20.16 44.76
C LEU A 16 -19.17 -20.00 43.90
N PHE A 17 -18.19 -20.91 44.02
CA PHE A 17 -16.95 -20.88 43.24
C PHE A 17 -17.17 -21.32 41.80
N ILE A 18 -18.17 -22.20 41.50
CA ILE A 18 -18.48 -22.64 40.16
C ILE A 18 -19.24 -21.58 39.35
N SER A 19 -19.99 -20.69 40.02
CA SER A 19 -20.79 -19.65 39.34
C SER A 19 -19.97 -18.45 38.83
N THR A 20 -18.67 -18.38 39.10
CA THR A 20 -17.77 -17.35 38.52
C THR A 20 -17.15 -17.76 37.19
N SER A 21 -17.67 -18.80 36.52
CA SER A 21 -17.29 -19.10 35.14
C SER A 21 -17.72 -17.93 34.28
N SER A 22 -16.87 -16.90 34.23
CA SER A 22 -17.04 -15.70 33.42
C SER A 22 -17.31 -16.12 31.98
N CYS A 23 -18.52 -15.89 31.53
CA CYS A 23 -18.90 -16.02 30.14
C CYS A 23 -18.11 -14.99 29.33
N ARG A 24 -16.86 -15.33 28.94
CA ARG A 24 -16.07 -14.52 28.02
C ARG A 24 -16.83 -14.48 26.70
N LYS A 25 -17.41 -13.34 26.44
CA LYS A 25 -18.15 -13.05 25.21
C LYS A 25 -17.27 -13.41 24.02
N GLN A 26 -17.71 -14.38 23.21
CA GLN A 26 -17.02 -14.71 21.96
C GLN A 26 -17.05 -13.47 21.06
N PRO A 27 -15.92 -13.19 20.37
CA PRO A 27 -15.88 -12.07 19.42
C PRO A 27 -16.91 -12.28 18.32
N ASP A 28 -17.75 -11.28 18.13
CA ASP A 28 -18.80 -11.29 17.11
C ASP A 28 -18.17 -11.07 15.73
N ARG A 29 -18.32 -12.09 14.85
CA ARG A 29 -17.82 -12.06 13.47
C ARG A 29 -18.36 -10.86 12.68
N ALA A 30 -19.66 -10.59 12.77
CA ALA A 30 -20.28 -9.49 12.04
C ALA A 30 -19.73 -8.13 12.48
N LEU A 31 -19.49 -7.95 13.78
CA LEU A 31 -18.89 -6.73 14.32
C LEU A 31 -17.46 -6.53 13.83
N ILE A 32 -16.66 -7.60 13.75
CA ILE A 32 -15.28 -7.51 13.25
C ILE A 32 -15.27 -7.13 11.78
N ILE A 33 -16.08 -7.80 10.95
CA ILE A 33 -16.21 -7.49 9.52
C ILE A 33 -16.63 -6.04 9.33
N SER A 34 -17.65 -5.59 10.06
CA SER A 34 -18.13 -4.20 10.00
C SER A 34 -17.02 -3.20 10.35
N LYS A 35 -16.26 -3.44 11.42
CA LYS A 35 -15.15 -2.57 11.82
C LYS A 35 -14.02 -2.55 10.81
N LEU A 36 -13.68 -3.68 10.22
CA LEU A 36 -12.64 -3.75 9.18
C LEU A 36 -13.11 -3.01 7.92
N LYS A 37 -14.33 -3.25 7.45
CA LYS A 37 -14.87 -2.58 6.26
C LYS A 37 -15.02 -1.06 6.43
N ASN A 38 -15.35 -0.59 7.63
CA ASN A 38 -15.42 0.85 7.91
C ASN A 38 -14.07 1.57 7.78
N SER A 39 -12.96 0.82 7.73
CA SER A 39 -11.63 1.37 7.45
C SER A 39 -11.35 1.57 5.95
N ALA A 40 -12.27 1.13 5.08
CA ALA A 40 -12.17 1.23 3.62
C ALA A 40 -10.79 0.84 3.07
N LYS A 41 -10.02 1.79 2.60
CA LYS A 41 -8.67 1.57 2.10
C LYS A 41 -7.63 1.73 3.20
N LEU A 42 -6.87 0.67 3.46
CA LEU A 42 -5.81 0.65 4.47
C LEU A 42 -4.44 0.72 3.78
N ALA A 43 -3.88 1.92 3.66
CA ALA A 43 -2.51 2.12 3.25
C ALA A 43 -1.56 1.70 4.39
N THR A 44 -0.67 0.76 4.13
CA THR A 44 0.26 0.22 5.13
C THR A 44 1.71 0.49 4.81
N VAL A 45 1.99 1.06 3.64
CA VAL A 45 3.31 1.50 3.22
C VAL A 45 3.20 2.76 2.37
N GLU A 46 4.19 3.63 2.52
CA GLU A 46 4.41 4.81 1.69
C GLU A 46 5.87 4.78 1.24
N TYR A 47 6.08 4.93 -0.06
CA TYR A 47 7.40 5.06 -0.68
C TYR A 47 7.51 6.44 -1.32
N VAL A 48 8.64 7.10 -1.08
CA VAL A 48 9.08 8.26 -1.85
C VAL A 48 10.11 7.75 -2.84
N VAL A 49 9.82 7.90 -4.13
CA VAL A 49 10.66 7.42 -5.23
C VAL A 49 11.23 8.61 -5.96
N THR A 50 12.54 8.78 -5.91
CA THR A 50 13.26 9.80 -6.65
C THR A 50 13.88 9.18 -7.88
N LYS A 51 13.75 9.82 -9.04
CA LYS A 51 14.33 9.36 -10.30
C LYS A 51 14.95 10.51 -11.06
N VAL A 52 16.11 10.25 -11.68
CA VAL A 52 16.73 11.20 -12.60
C VAL A 52 16.29 10.84 -14.01
N ILE A 53 15.73 11.79 -14.71
CA ILE A 53 15.38 11.69 -16.13
C ILE A 53 16.34 12.54 -16.94
N SER A 54 16.65 12.10 -18.17
CA SER A 54 17.51 12.84 -19.09
C SER A 54 16.79 13.05 -20.42
N ALA A 55 16.89 14.22 -20.96
CA ALA A 55 16.50 14.52 -22.32
C ALA A 55 17.69 15.02 -23.13
N LYS A 56 17.72 14.66 -24.41
CA LYS A 56 18.72 15.08 -25.37
C LYS A 56 18.07 15.91 -26.46
N ASP A 57 18.52 17.15 -26.58
CA ASP A 57 18.10 18.00 -27.72
C ASP A 57 19.03 17.71 -28.91
N LYS A 58 18.46 17.19 -30.00
CA LYS A 58 19.15 16.99 -31.26
C LYS A 58 19.00 18.24 -32.14
N ASN A 59 19.89 19.18 -31.96
CA ASN A 59 19.98 20.29 -32.88
C ASN A 59 20.87 19.89 -34.07
N TRP A 60 20.34 19.91 -35.30
CA TRP A 60 21.08 19.53 -36.48
C TRP A 60 22.21 20.54 -36.84
N PHE A 61 22.17 21.77 -36.28
CA PHE A 61 23.19 22.82 -36.49
C PHE A 61 24.16 23.01 -35.30
N ALA A 62 23.88 22.44 -34.13
CA ALA A 62 24.68 22.64 -32.93
C ALA A 62 25.03 21.32 -32.26
N LYS A 63 26.00 21.39 -31.36
CA LYS A 63 26.39 20.25 -30.51
C LYS A 63 25.15 19.77 -29.70
N ASP A 64 24.96 18.47 -29.64
CA ASP A 64 23.90 17.87 -28.79
C ASP A 64 23.96 18.45 -27.38
N ALA A 65 22.84 18.91 -26.86
CA ALA A 65 22.72 19.42 -25.51
C ALA A 65 21.95 18.40 -24.62
N TYR A 66 22.49 18.15 -23.44
CA TYR A 66 21.92 17.22 -22.47
C TYR A 66 21.24 17.99 -21.33
N PHE A 67 20.05 17.54 -20.99
CA PHE A 67 19.27 18.03 -19.88
C PHE A 67 19.01 16.91 -18.87
N PHE A 68 19.23 17.20 -17.60
CA PHE A 68 18.98 16.27 -16.51
C PHE A 68 18.03 16.93 -15.51
N ALA A 69 17.03 16.17 -15.07
CA ALA A 69 16.13 16.61 -14.01
C ALA A 69 15.90 15.46 -13.03
N GLU A 70 15.77 15.85 -11.78
CA GLU A 70 15.29 14.97 -10.71
C GLU A 70 13.78 15.09 -10.62
N THR A 71 13.11 13.96 -10.39
CA THR A 71 11.65 13.91 -10.20
C THR A 71 11.30 13.00 -9.05
N GLU A 72 10.23 13.31 -8.35
CA GLU A 72 9.79 12.59 -7.16
C GLU A 72 8.34 12.14 -7.29
N ALA A 73 8.06 10.92 -6.82
CA ALA A 73 6.71 10.41 -6.66
C ALA A 73 6.50 9.83 -5.26
N VAL A 74 5.28 10.01 -4.74
CA VAL A 74 4.85 9.38 -3.49
C VAL A 74 3.85 8.28 -3.81
N ILE A 75 4.18 7.06 -3.43
CA ILE A 75 3.40 5.86 -3.72
C ILE A 75 2.89 5.27 -2.40
N LYS A 76 1.57 5.15 -2.25
CA LYS A 76 0.94 4.47 -1.11
C LYS A 76 0.34 3.16 -1.57
N ALA A 77 0.75 2.06 -0.92
CA ALA A 77 0.20 0.73 -1.18
C ALA A 77 -0.42 0.13 0.08
N GLY A 78 -1.38 -0.76 -0.12
CA GLY A 78 -2.10 -1.40 0.97
C GLY A 78 -3.22 -2.27 0.44
N ILE A 79 -4.27 -2.44 1.22
CA ILE A 79 -5.43 -3.27 0.87
C ILE A 79 -6.72 -2.44 0.87
N ASP A 80 -7.63 -2.82 0.00
CA ASP A 80 -9.00 -2.32 0.00
C ASP A 80 -9.90 -3.28 0.80
N LEU A 81 -10.21 -2.90 2.03
CA LEU A 81 -11.03 -3.71 2.93
C LEU A 81 -12.51 -3.76 2.54
N GLU A 82 -12.98 -2.90 1.64
CA GLU A 82 -14.34 -3.00 1.09
C GLU A 82 -14.51 -4.28 0.26
N LYS A 83 -13.42 -4.77 -0.35
CA LYS A 83 -13.38 -6.02 -1.12
C LYS A 83 -13.39 -7.28 -0.23
N LEU A 84 -13.25 -7.14 1.08
CA LEU A 84 -13.27 -8.25 2.03
C LEU A 84 -14.70 -8.80 2.16
N LYS A 85 -14.87 -10.10 1.94
CA LYS A 85 -16.17 -10.78 2.04
C LYS A 85 -16.28 -11.55 3.35
N GLU A 86 -17.51 -11.90 3.73
CA GLU A 86 -17.75 -12.70 4.93
C GLU A 86 -17.14 -14.10 4.84
N GLU A 87 -17.12 -14.69 3.65
CA GLU A 87 -16.52 -15.99 3.36
C GLU A 87 -15.00 -16.01 3.56
N ASP A 88 -14.35 -14.84 3.45
CA ASP A 88 -12.91 -14.67 3.63
C ASP A 88 -12.49 -14.72 5.11
N ILE A 89 -13.46 -14.73 6.04
CA ILE A 89 -13.20 -14.75 7.49
C ILE A 89 -13.82 -15.98 8.12
N LYS A 90 -12.97 -16.78 8.77
CA LYS A 90 -13.37 -17.99 9.50
C LYS A 90 -12.99 -17.83 10.96
N ILE A 91 -13.96 -18.01 11.86
CA ILE A 91 -13.77 -17.90 13.31
C ILE A 91 -14.21 -19.21 13.97
N ALA A 92 -13.33 -19.75 14.83
CA ALA A 92 -13.60 -20.90 15.66
C ALA A 92 -13.07 -20.64 17.07
N GLY A 93 -13.96 -20.29 17.99
CA GLY A 93 -13.60 -19.88 19.35
C GLY A 93 -12.65 -18.66 19.34
N ARG A 94 -11.41 -18.84 19.79
CA ARG A 94 -10.36 -17.81 19.83
C ARG A 94 -9.39 -17.86 18.64
N LYS A 95 -9.72 -18.67 17.66
CA LYS A 95 -8.97 -18.81 16.42
C LYS A 95 -9.65 -18.05 15.30
N ILE A 96 -8.88 -17.30 14.53
CA ILE A 96 -9.35 -16.57 13.34
C ILE A 96 -8.42 -16.81 12.16
N SER A 97 -9.02 -17.05 11.00
CA SER A 97 -8.33 -17.11 9.71
C SER A 97 -8.96 -16.09 8.77
N ILE A 98 -8.16 -15.21 8.18
CA ILE A 98 -8.61 -14.14 7.28
C ILE A 98 -7.81 -14.25 5.97
N THR A 99 -8.52 -14.28 4.84
CA THR A 99 -7.94 -14.15 3.51
C THR A 99 -8.20 -12.72 3.03
N LEU A 100 -7.18 -11.89 3.08
CA LEU A 100 -7.26 -10.47 2.69
C LEU A 100 -7.30 -10.30 1.17
N PRO A 101 -7.88 -9.20 0.67
CA PRO A 101 -7.71 -8.78 -0.72
C PRO A 101 -6.24 -8.64 -1.10
N ALA A 102 -5.94 -8.73 -2.38
CA ALA A 102 -4.59 -8.45 -2.88
C ALA A 102 -4.15 -7.03 -2.52
N VAL A 103 -2.85 -6.84 -2.35
CA VAL A 103 -2.27 -5.51 -2.18
C VAL A 103 -2.40 -4.74 -3.49
N GLU A 104 -2.79 -3.48 -3.41
CA GLU A 104 -2.92 -2.58 -4.55
C GLU A 104 -2.29 -1.21 -4.25
N ILE A 105 -2.02 -0.44 -5.30
CA ILE A 105 -1.67 0.97 -5.17
C ILE A 105 -2.93 1.75 -4.81
N ILE A 106 -2.93 2.30 -3.60
CA ILE A 106 -4.05 3.09 -3.08
C ILE A 106 -3.97 4.54 -3.54
N ASN A 107 -2.75 5.06 -3.62
CA ASN A 107 -2.49 6.41 -4.10
C ASN A 107 -1.13 6.49 -4.80
N PHE A 108 -1.10 7.19 -5.91
CA PHE A 108 0.10 7.60 -6.60
C PHE A 108 0.05 9.10 -6.80
N SER A 109 0.98 9.81 -6.19
CA SER A 109 1.11 11.26 -6.31
C SER A 109 2.42 11.58 -7.00
N TYR A 110 2.35 12.35 -8.08
CA TYR A 110 3.49 12.82 -8.85
C TYR A 110 3.39 14.35 -8.96
N PRO A 111 3.84 15.07 -7.91
CA PRO A 111 3.71 16.52 -7.88
C PRO A 111 4.68 17.20 -8.85
N ALA A 112 4.22 18.20 -9.56
CA ALA A 112 5.05 18.97 -10.48
C ALA A 112 6.21 19.69 -9.74
N GLU A 113 6.03 20.04 -8.49
CA GLU A 113 7.03 20.65 -7.63
C GLU A 113 8.21 19.72 -7.32
N GLY A 114 8.01 18.39 -7.45
CA GLY A 114 9.06 17.38 -7.33
C GLY A 114 10.00 17.31 -8.53
N PHE A 115 9.71 18.08 -9.61
CA PHE A 115 10.56 18.10 -10.80
C PHE A 115 11.56 19.24 -10.72
N GLN A 116 12.84 18.91 -10.56
CA GLN A 116 13.91 19.88 -10.38
C GLN A 116 15.03 19.67 -11.40
N VAL A 117 15.41 20.75 -12.10
CA VAL A 117 16.52 20.71 -13.04
C VAL A 117 17.85 20.57 -12.28
N ILE A 118 18.68 19.62 -12.69
CA ILE A 118 20.02 19.43 -12.13
C ILE A 118 21.03 20.25 -12.98
N GLU A 119 21.16 21.53 -12.66
CA GLU A 119 21.99 22.48 -13.43
C GLU A 119 23.43 22.01 -13.56
N LYS A 120 24.00 21.43 -12.52
CA LYS A 120 25.39 20.94 -12.50
C LYS A 120 25.73 19.93 -13.60
N TYR A 121 24.74 19.16 -14.04
CA TYR A 121 24.90 18.10 -15.04
C TYR A 121 24.22 18.42 -16.37
N SER A 122 23.50 19.54 -16.42
CA SER A 122 22.81 19.98 -17.63
C SER A 122 23.69 21.00 -18.38
N ASP A 123 23.63 20.96 -19.71
CA ASP A 123 24.31 21.97 -20.53
C ASP A 123 23.59 23.33 -20.42
N GLU A 124 24.32 24.43 -20.38
CA GLU A 124 23.76 25.79 -20.30
C GLU A 124 22.71 26.05 -21.41
N ALA A 125 23.00 25.58 -22.63
CA ALA A 125 22.07 25.70 -23.77
C ALA A 125 20.77 24.93 -23.51
N ALA A 126 20.84 23.75 -22.86
CA ALA A 126 19.66 22.96 -22.52
C ALA A 126 18.86 23.63 -21.39
N ILE A 127 19.53 24.21 -20.39
CA ILE A 127 18.85 24.96 -19.30
C ILE A 127 18.16 26.19 -19.86
N PHE A 128 18.81 26.95 -20.76
CA PHE A 128 18.20 28.09 -21.41
C PHE A 128 16.97 27.69 -22.21
N LYS A 129 17.06 26.62 -22.99
CA LYS A 129 15.94 26.05 -23.73
C LYS A 129 14.83 25.61 -22.79
N TRP A 130 15.13 24.92 -21.68
CA TRP A 130 14.14 24.53 -20.67
C TRP A 130 13.30 25.71 -20.18
N ASN A 131 13.93 26.85 -19.93
CA ASN A 131 13.22 28.06 -19.50
C ASN A 131 12.33 28.68 -20.60
N SER A 132 12.64 28.41 -21.88
CA SER A 132 11.92 28.87 -23.05
C SER A 132 11.01 27.84 -23.73
N ILE A 133 11.04 26.58 -23.27
CA ILE A 133 10.24 25.48 -23.78
C ILE A 133 8.74 25.74 -23.56
N ASP A 134 7.93 25.37 -24.56
CA ASP A 134 6.47 25.44 -24.45
C ASP A 134 5.95 24.46 -23.38
N VAL A 135 4.78 24.78 -22.83
CA VAL A 135 4.11 24.01 -21.79
C VAL A 135 3.88 22.56 -22.22
N VAL A 136 3.62 22.33 -23.51
CA VAL A 136 3.38 20.97 -24.07
C VAL A 136 4.64 20.09 -23.98
N GLU A 137 5.83 20.63 -24.35
CA GLU A 137 7.09 19.85 -24.28
C GLU A 137 7.48 19.55 -22.83
N LYS A 138 7.19 20.44 -21.89
CA LYS A 138 7.39 20.20 -20.46
C LYS A 138 6.48 19.08 -19.96
N ASP A 139 5.22 19.10 -20.36
CA ASP A 139 4.25 18.06 -20.00
C ASP A 139 4.69 16.67 -20.47
N ASP A 140 5.27 16.56 -21.67
CA ASP A 140 5.81 15.30 -22.18
C ASP A 140 6.96 14.74 -21.31
N LEU A 141 7.86 15.60 -20.83
CA LEU A 141 8.94 15.19 -19.92
C LEU A 141 8.40 14.77 -18.56
N TYR A 142 7.39 15.45 -18.02
CA TYR A 142 6.71 15.05 -16.79
C TYR A 142 6.05 13.68 -16.95
N ARG A 143 5.33 13.45 -18.05
CA ARG A 143 4.68 12.16 -18.35
C ARG A 143 5.70 11.04 -18.49
N GLN A 144 6.84 11.30 -19.12
CA GLN A 144 7.92 10.32 -19.22
C GLN A 144 8.44 9.92 -17.84
N GLY A 145 8.72 10.90 -16.96
CA GLY A 145 9.16 10.64 -15.58
C GLY A 145 8.14 9.84 -14.79
N GLU A 146 6.86 10.17 -14.91
CA GLU A 146 5.75 9.44 -14.29
C GLU A 146 5.69 7.99 -14.79
N ALA A 147 5.70 7.79 -16.12
CA ALA A 147 5.67 6.45 -16.72
C ALA A 147 6.85 5.58 -16.29
N ASP A 148 8.03 6.17 -16.23
CA ASP A 148 9.25 5.52 -15.79
C ASP A 148 9.16 5.06 -14.33
N ILE A 149 8.64 5.89 -13.42
CA ILE A 149 8.43 5.51 -12.02
C ILE A 149 7.39 4.42 -11.92
N ARG A 150 6.27 4.54 -12.61
CA ARG A 150 5.19 3.53 -12.61
C ARG A 150 5.68 2.16 -13.09
N SER A 151 6.53 2.12 -14.11
CA SER A 151 7.08 0.86 -14.62
C SER A 151 7.98 0.12 -13.62
N THR A 152 8.59 0.85 -12.66
CA THR A 152 9.51 0.27 -11.67
C THR A 152 8.82 -0.09 -10.34
N ILE A 153 7.54 0.24 -10.14
CA ILE A 153 6.83 0.02 -8.86
C ILE A 153 6.92 -1.44 -8.41
N ASN A 154 6.74 -2.39 -9.32
CA ASN A 154 6.78 -3.82 -9.00
C ASN A 154 8.15 -4.28 -8.47
N ASP A 155 9.23 -3.66 -8.96
CA ASP A 155 10.61 -4.00 -8.58
C ASP A 155 11.01 -3.41 -7.21
N LEU A 156 10.26 -2.42 -6.71
CA LEU A 156 10.54 -1.76 -5.43
C LEU A 156 10.20 -2.62 -4.20
N GLY A 157 9.60 -3.81 -4.38
CA GLY A 157 9.20 -4.67 -3.27
C GLY A 157 8.08 -4.10 -2.39
N ILE A 158 7.37 -3.07 -2.86
CA ILE A 158 6.32 -2.37 -2.13
C ILE A 158 5.17 -3.30 -1.72
N VAL A 159 4.80 -4.27 -2.59
CA VAL A 159 3.77 -5.28 -2.32
C VAL A 159 4.13 -6.12 -1.10
N LYS A 160 5.35 -6.68 -1.10
CA LYS A 160 5.84 -7.54 -0.01
C LYS A 160 5.90 -6.78 1.31
N THR A 161 6.34 -5.53 1.27
CA THR A 161 6.39 -4.65 2.44
C THR A 161 4.99 -4.34 2.95
N ALA A 162 4.05 -4.00 2.06
CA ALA A 162 2.66 -3.75 2.42
C ALA A 162 1.98 -4.99 3.01
N GLN A 163 2.19 -6.18 2.45
CA GLN A 163 1.69 -7.44 3.03
C GLN A 163 2.22 -7.67 4.44
N THR A 164 3.52 -7.46 4.64
CA THR A 164 4.16 -7.64 5.96
C THR A 164 3.58 -6.68 6.98
N ASN A 165 3.49 -5.40 6.64
CA ASN A 165 2.96 -4.37 7.53
C ASN A 165 1.48 -4.60 7.84
N THR A 166 0.69 -5.00 6.83
CA THR A 166 -0.72 -5.33 7.01
C THR A 166 -0.91 -6.52 7.96
N ARG A 167 -0.12 -7.60 7.80
CA ARG A 167 -0.15 -8.74 8.73
C ARG A 167 0.17 -8.32 10.16
N LEU A 168 1.22 -7.52 10.35
CA LEU A 168 1.62 -7.05 11.67
C LEU A 168 0.54 -6.19 12.33
N LEU A 169 -0.03 -5.25 11.57
CA LEU A 169 -1.08 -4.37 12.06
C LEU A 169 -2.35 -5.14 12.44
N LEU A 170 -2.85 -5.97 11.54
CA LEU A 170 -4.07 -6.75 11.79
C LEU A 170 -3.86 -7.78 12.89
N LYS A 171 -2.69 -8.42 12.97
CA LYS A 171 -2.37 -9.33 14.07
C LYS A 171 -2.46 -8.63 15.43
N LYS A 172 -1.94 -7.41 15.56
CA LYS A 172 -2.05 -6.62 16.79
C LYS A 172 -3.52 -6.31 17.13
N ILE A 173 -4.30 -5.84 16.13
CA ILE A 173 -5.71 -5.50 16.32
C ILE A 173 -6.53 -6.73 16.75
N LEU A 174 -6.32 -7.87 16.11
CA LEU A 174 -7.04 -9.10 16.39
C LEU A 174 -6.65 -9.69 17.75
N THR A 175 -5.37 -9.60 18.14
CA THR A 175 -4.92 -10.00 19.48
C THR A 175 -5.62 -9.15 20.56
N LEU A 176 -5.71 -7.84 20.37
CA LEU A 176 -6.43 -6.94 21.27
C LEU A 176 -7.94 -7.24 21.31
N SER A 177 -8.49 -7.80 20.23
CA SER A 177 -9.88 -8.25 20.15
C SER A 177 -10.13 -9.62 20.81
N GLY A 178 -9.09 -10.25 21.38
CA GLY A 178 -9.21 -11.48 22.16
C GLY A 178 -8.93 -12.77 21.38
N PHE A 179 -8.43 -12.69 20.15
CA PHE A 179 -7.97 -13.87 19.42
C PHE A 179 -6.57 -14.28 19.86
N GLU A 180 -6.31 -15.60 19.94
CA GLU A 180 -5.03 -16.18 20.32
C GLU A 180 -4.29 -16.79 19.14
N GLU A 181 -5.04 -17.46 18.25
CA GLU A 181 -4.52 -18.04 17.01
C GLU A 181 -5.01 -17.23 15.82
N ILE A 182 -4.08 -16.57 15.13
CA ILE A 182 -4.40 -15.62 14.06
C ILE A 182 -3.64 -16.02 12.79
N TYR A 183 -4.38 -16.37 11.75
CA TYR A 183 -3.89 -16.70 10.42
C TYR A 183 -4.34 -15.63 9.44
N ILE A 184 -3.38 -15.01 8.74
CA ILE A 184 -3.65 -13.95 7.77
C ILE A 184 -2.95 -14.31 6.47
N ASP A 185 -3.74 -14.45 5.42
CA ASP A 185 -3.27 -14.71 4.06
C ASP A 185 -3.81 -13.66 3.10
N PHE A 186 -3.32 -13.64 1.85
CA PHE A 186 -3.77 -12.72 0.83
C PHE A 186 -4.29 -13.50 -0.38
N LYS A 187 -5.33 -13.00 -1.03
CA LYS A 187 -5.77 -13.48 -2.34
C LYS A 187 -4.64 -13.19 -3.32
N ASP A 188 -4.32 -14.18 -4.16
CA ASP A 188 -3.17 -14.22 -5.06
C ASP A 188 -2.59 -12.84 -5.42
N SER A 189 -1.38 -12.60 -4.90
CA SER A 189 -0.57 -11.44 -5.25
C SER A 189 0.43 -11.75 -6.39
N ASP A 190 0.39 -12.97 -6.93
CA ASP A 190 1.30 -13.44 -7.98
C ASP A 190 0.93 -12.95 -9.39
N LYS A 191 -0.23 -12.29 -9.52
CA LYS A 191 -0.49 -11.50 -10.72
C LYS A 191 0.07 -10.12 -10.49
N ASP A 192 1.00 -9.73 -11.35
CA ASP A 192 1.52 -8.37 -11.49
C ASP A 192 0.51 -7.36 -11.01
N MET A 193 0.91 -6.47 -10.08
CA MET A 193 0.06 -5.41 -9.60
C MET A 193 -0.52 -4.70 -10.83
N GLU A 194 -1.78 -4.92 -11.09
CA GLU A 194 -2.49 -4.18 -12.11
C GLU A 194 -2.50 -2.73 -11.62
N THR A 195 -1.44 -1.99 -12.00
CA THR A 195 -1.50 -0.54 -11.87
C THR A 195 -2.73 -0.13 -12.65
N PRO A 196 -3.57 0.79 -12.13
CA PRO A 196 -4.79 1.22 -12.81
C PRO A 196 -4.57 1.73 -14.24
N ASP A 197 -3.33 1.73 -14.73
CA ASP A 197 -2.87 2.41 -15.92
C ASP A 197 -1.91 1.64 -16.82
N LYS A 198 -1.99 0.30 -16.90
CA LYS A 198 -1.31 -0.42 -18.00
C LYS A 198 -1.73 0.13 -19.38
N GLN A 199 -2.95 0.67 -19.45
CA GLN A 199 -3.45 1.29 -20.68
C GLN A 199 -2.76 2.66 -20.91
N LEU A 200 -2.62 3.48 -19.88
CA LEU A 200 -1.95 4.79 -19.98
C LEU A 200 -0.47 4.63 -20.37
N VAL A 201 0.24 3.65 -19.77
CA VAL A 201 1.63 3.35 -20.13
C VAL A 201 1.75 2.92 -21.59
N LYS A 202 0.83 2.06 -22.08
CA LYS A 202 0.78 1.67 -23.50
C LYS A 202 0.49 2.85 -24.41
N ASP A 203 -0.49 3.68 -24.06
CA ASP A 203 -0.87 4.84 -24.83
C ASP A 203 0.28 5.86 -24.93
N ILE A 204 1.05 6.01 -23.84
CA ILE A 204 2.24 6.85 -23.81
C ILE A 204 3.37 6.26 -24.66
N GLU A 205 3.64 4.95 -24.57
CA GLU A 205 4.64 4.27 -25.39
C GLU A 205 4.28 4.36 -26.90
N GLU A 206 3.01 4.22 -27.25
CA GLU A 206 2.54 4.39 -28.63
C GLU A 206 2.72 5.82 -29.14
N LEU A 207 2.46 6.83 -28.32
CA LEU A 207 2.68 8.23 -28.67
C LEU A 207 4.16 8.52 -28.95
N PHE A 208 5.07 8.00 -28.11
CA PHE A 208 6.51 8.15 -28.33
C PHE A 208 7.02 7.39 -29.54
N SER A 209 6.41 6.25 -29.89
CA SER A 209 6.79 5.50 -31.09
C SER A 209 6.36 6.21 -32.38
N ARG A 210 5.24 6.93 -32.37
CA ARG A 210 4.74 7.73 -33.53
C ARG A 210 5.58 8.97 -33.81
N ASN A 211 6.17 9.56 -32.78
CA ASN A 211 7.02 10.76 -32.94
C ASN A 211 8.47 10.46 -33.36
N LYS A 212 8.81 9.17 -33.54
CA LYS A 212 10.16 8.73 -34.00
C LYS A 212 10.26 8.49 -35.51
N ASN A 213 9.15 8.60 -36.25
CA ASN A 213 9.09 8.53 -37.71
C ASN A 213 8.82 9.93 -38.27
#